data_0e45411b6d3aa414c4fe507965c5eb81
#
_entry.id   0e45411b6d3aa414c4fe507965c5eb81
#
_cell.length_a   1.000
_cell.length_b   1.000
_cell.length_c   1.000
_cell.angle_alpha   90.00
_cell.angle_beta   90.00
_cell.angle_gamma   90.00
#
_symmetry.space_group_name_H-M   'P 1'
#
loop_
_entity.id
_entity.type
_entity.pdbx_description
1 polymer ?
#
loop_
_entity_poly.entity_id
_entity_poly.type
_entity_poly.pdbx_seq_one_letter_code
_entity_poly.pdbx_strand_id
1 'polypeptide(L)'
;MTVVKEHTRTRRKKSVRADLYEALPIKEISCDVPPEERICPDCGSPMEHLGYKFVREELRITPAKVVRVHYMQETLMCHVCRQEDETTIVEAKTPTPLLAHSPASPDMVAMVMYQKSFLHLPFYRQSKDWMEKGVPVPRETAARWYNYCSLEYLSPVYEVMHQELLAREILHADEVPCQVLHEEGKTATSKSYMWIYLSGTDGKPPIILYDYRPGRSGDYPIEFLHGFTGMLQCDGYSAYGRIEDVVLVCCLAHCRRKFFEAVPKARQKKLKLLDINSEQELAEPPQGTAEDSFLLPSEKGVAFCNRLFYMERLYKELPQEERKQKRQETEPAIWNEFWTWLETLEPAGGSKLEKAVNYAFNHKETLMNYLLDGRSGSKE
;
A
#
# COMPACT_ATOMS: atom_id res chain seq x y z
N MET A 1 -12.07 -1.50 -52.51
CA MET A 1 -11.44 -2.69 -51.87
C MET A 1 -10.59 -2.19 -50.70
N THR A 2 -11.04 -2.42 -49.49
CA THR A 2 -10.33 -2.00 -48.27
C THR A 2 -9.37 -3.12 -47.88
N VAL A 3 -8.06 -2.83 -47.96
CA VAL A 3 -7.02 -3.79 -47.55
C VAL A 3 -6.98 -3.86 -46.04
N VAL A 4 -7.40 -4.98 -45.48
CA VAL A 4 -7.30 -5.28 -44.05
C VAL A 4 -5.86 -5.70 -43.76
N LYS A 5 -5.12 -4.91 -42.95
CA LYS A 5 -3.77 -5.27 -42.50
C LYS A 5 -3.86 -6.50 -41.57
N GLU A 6 -3.04 -7.48 -41.88
CA GLU A 6 -2.88 -8.71 -41.07
C GLU A 6 -2.40 -8.37 -39.67
N HIS A 7 -3.25 -8.63 -38.67
CA HIS A 7 -2.88 -8.49 -37.23
C HIS A 7 -2.30 -9.80 -36.75
N THR A 8 -0.99 -9.86 -36.56
CA THR A 8 -0.32 -10.92 -35.83
C THR A 8 -0.65 -10.79 -34.35
N ARG A 9 -1.57 -11.61 -33.89
CA ARG A 9 -1.90 -11.74 -32.44
C ARG A 9 -0.77 -12.50 -31.76
N THR A 10 0.12 -11.82 -31.04
CA THR A 10 1.06 -12.45 -30.14
C THR A 10 0.29 -13.30 -29.12
N ARG A 11 0.40 -14.63 -29.22
CA ARG A 11 -0.14 -15.55 -28.21
C ARG A 11 0.50 -15.20 -26.87
N ARG A 12 -0.29 -14.60 -25.94
CA ARG A 12 0.10 -14.54 -24.53
C ARG A 12 0.51 -15.95 -24.11
N LYS A 13 1.73 -16.12 -23.55
CA LYS A 13 2.12 -17.35 -22.88
C LYS A 13 0.97 -17.75 -21.96
N LYS A 14 0.40 -18.93 -22.14
CA LYS A 14 -0.55 -19.49 -21.18
C LYS A 14 0.17 -19.52 -19.85
N SER A 15 -0.24 -18.70 -18.88
CA SER A 15 0.13 -18.94 -17.49
C SER A 15 -0.35 -20.35 -17.19
N VAL A 16 0.55 -21.23 -16.81
CA VAL A 16 0.19 -22.58 -16.41
C VAL A 16 -0.62 -22.41 -15.14
N ARG A 17 -1.91 -22.73 -15.14
CA ARG A 17 -2.80 -22.58 -13.97
C ARG A 17 -2.22 -23.24 -12.71
N ALA A 18 -1.46 -24.31 -12.89
CA ALA A 18 -0.74 -25.01 -11.84
C ALA A 18 0.14 -24.06 -11.01
N ASP A 19 0.88 -23.15 -11.67
CA ASP A 19 1.80 -22.23 -10.98
C ASP A 19 1.05 -21.19 -10.10
N LEU A 20 -0.20 -20.87 -10.47
CA LEU A 20 -1.02 -19.89 -9.71
C LEU A 20 -1.58 -20.44 -8.39
N TYR A 21 -1.76 -21.76 -8.29
CA TYR A 21 -2.42 -22.39 -7.16
C TYR A 21 -1.52 -23.40 -6.42
N GLU A 22 -0.21 -23.40 -6.72
CA GLU A 22 0.77 -24.33 -6.16
C GLU A 22 0.79 -24.36 -4.61
N ALA A 23 0.51 -23.22 -3.98
CA ALA A 23 0.47 -23.09 -2.52
C ALA A 23 -0.84 -23.64 -1.88
N LEU A 24 -1.84 -24.05 -2.67
CA LEU A 24 -3.09 -24.56 -2.14
C LEU A 24 -3.03 -26.08 -1.91
N PRO A 25 -3.60 -26.59 -0.80
CA PRO A 25 -3.67 -28.05 -0.57
C PRO A 25 -4.58 -28.71 -1.61
N ILE A 26 -4.12 -29.83 -2.14
CA ILE A 26 -4.87 -30.64 -3.10
C ILE A 26 -5.74 -31.64 -2.35
N LYS A 27 -7.03 -31.68 -2.72
CA LYS A 27 -7.96 -32.72 -2.31
C LYS A 27 -8.41 -33.50 -3.55
N GLU A 28 -7.97 -34.73 -3.68
CA GLU A 28 -8.39 -35.62 -4.75
C GLU A 28 -9.79 -36.19 -4.50
N ILE A 29 -10.58 -36.23 -5.54
CA ILE A 29 -11.92 -36.87 -5.54
C ILE A 29 -11.96 -37.86 -6.69
N SER A 30 -12.01 -39.13 -6.37
CA SER A 30 -12.18 -40.20 -7.34
C SER A 30 -13.64 -40.29 -7.80
N CYS A 31 -13.85 -40.38 -9.09
CA CYS A 31 -15.11 -40.64 -9.69
C CYS A 31 -15.10 -42.09 -10.23
N ASP A 32 -15.73 -42.96 -9.52
CA ASP A 32 -15.74 -44.39 -9.87
C ASP A 32 -16.88 -44.71 -10.84
N VAL A 33 -16.66 -45.67 -11.73
CA VAL A 33 -17.71 -46.24 -12.56
C VAL A 33 -18.57 -47.13 -11.66
N PRO A 34 -19.92 -46.96 -11.68
CA PRO A 34 -20.82 -47.78 -10.89
C PRO A 34 -20.61 -49.28 -11.13
N PRO A 35 -20.75 -50.14 -10.12
CA PRO A 35 -20.53 -51.57 -10.27
C PRO A 35 -21.30 -52.21 -11.41
N GLU A 36 -22.51 -51.79 -11.66
CA GLU A 36 -23.41 -52.22 -12.74
C GLU A 36 -22.90 -51.86 -14.14
N GLU A 37 -22.07 -50.84 -14.27
CA GLU A 37 -21.47 -50.39 -15.54
C GLU A 37 -20.07 -50.98 -15.79
N ARG A 38 -19.53 -51.81 -14.90
CA ARG A 38 -18.21 -52.45 -15.03
C ARG A 38 -18.24 -53.72 -15.86
N ILE A 39 -19.16 -53.83 -16.79
CA ILE A 39 -19.33 -54.95 -17.71
C ILE A 39 -19.11 -54.41 -19.12
N CYS A 40 -18.33 -55.15 -19.92
CA CYS A 40 -18.04 -54.76 -21.30
C CYS A 40 -19.36 -54.77 -22.12
N PRO A 41 -19.73 -53.68 -22.77
CA PRO A 41 -20.96 -53.58 -23.55
C PRO A 41 -20.98 -54.49 -24.79
N ASP A 42 -19.78 -54.88 -25.28
CA ASP A 42 -19.67 -55.70 -26.50
C ASP A 42 -19.68 -57.22 -26.23
N CYS A 43 -19.05 -57.66 -25.15
CA CYS A 43 -18.91 -59.14 -24.88
C CYS A 43 -19.47 -59.56 -23.53
N GLY A 44 -19.97 -58.67 -22.66
CA GLY A 44 -20.52 -58.99 -21.36
C GLY A 44 -19.50 -59.45 -20.30
N SER A 45 -18.20 -59.38 -20.54
CA SER A 45 -17.20 -59.76 -19.59
C SER A 45 -16.91 -58.64 -18.55
N PRO A 46 -16.51 -58.98 -17.31
CA PRO A 46 -16.05 -57.98 -16.34
C PRO A 46 -14.86 -57.17 -16.84
N MET A 47 -14.88 -55.85 -16.65
CA MET A 47 -13.81 -54.93 -17.03
C MET A 47 -12.78 -54.78 -15.91
N GLU A 48 -11.50 -54.71 -16.27
CA GLU A 48 -10.40 -54.47 -15.35
C GLU A 48 -10.18 -52.98 -15.10
N HIS A 49 -9.76 -52.63 -13.87
CA HIS A 49 -9.42 -51.27 -13.51
C HIS A 49 -8.03 -50.87 -14.10
N LEU A 50 -8.02 -49.88 -14.99
CA LEU A 50 -6.78 -49.36 -15.61
C LEU A 50 -6.12 -48.21 -14.85
N GLY A 51 -6.85 -47.56 -13.92
CA GLY A 51 -6.40 -46.41 -13.17
C GLY A 51 -7.30 -45.17 -13.33
N TYR A 52 -6.84 -44.05 -12.76
CA TYR A 52 -7.57 -42.81 -12.81
C TYR A 52 -6.84 -41.82 -13.74
N LYS A 53 -7.61 -41.08 -14.51
CA LYS A 53 -7.14 -39.98 -15.37
C LYS A 53 -7.58 -38.65 -14.80
N PHE A 54 -6.62 -37.71 -14.71
CA PHE A 54 -6.96 -36.33 -14.38
C PHE A 54 -7.90 -35.74 -15.45
N VAL A 55 -9.03 -35.19 -15.01
CA VAL A 55 -10.05 -34.62 -15.89
C VAL A 55 -10.08 -33.09 -15.77
N ARG A 56 -10.14 -32.56 -14.56
CA ARG A 56 -10.21 -31.12 -14.30
C ARG A 56 -9.82 -30.77 -12.88
N GLU A 57 -9.48 -29.53 -12.69
CA GLU A 57 -9.27 -28.88 -11.41
C GLU A 57 -10.36 -27.85 -11.17
N GLU A 58 -10.84 -27.75 -9.93
CA GLU A 58 -11.77 -26.71 -9.49
C GLU A 58 -11.35 -26.21 -8.10
N LEU A 59 -11.55 -24.90 -7.85
CA LEU A 59 -11.32 -24.31 -6.55
C LEU A 59 -12.58 -24.41 -5.70
N ARG A 60 -12.48 -24.97 -4.49
CA ARG A 60 -13.58 -25.04 -3.51
C ARG A 60 -13.29 -24.15 -2.32
N ILE A 61 -14.31 -23.43 -1.88
CA ILE A 61 -14.29 -22.62 -0.67
C ILE A 61 -15.16 -23.27 0.41
N THR A 62 -14.61 -23.39 1.63
CA THR A 62 -15.40 -23.76 2.79
C THR A 62 -15.72 -22.48 3.55
N PRO A 63 -16.99 -22.08 3.68
CA PRO A 63 -17.36 -20.90 4.45
C PRO A 63 -16.88 -20.98 5.90
N ALA A 64 -16.51 -19.84 6.48
CA ALA A 64 -16.12 -19.76 7.88
C ALA A 64 -17.28 -20.20 8.78
N LYS A 65 -16.99 -21.05 9.77
CA LYS A 65 -17.96 -21.51 10.77
C LYS A 65 -17.74 -20.77 12.08
N VAL A 66 -18.81 -20.33 12.72
CA VAL A 66 -18.75 -19.80 14.08
C VAL A 66 -19.25 -20.89 15.03
N VAL A 67 -18.50 -21.10 16.11
CA VAL A 67 -18.82 -22.09 17.12
C VAL A 67 -18.92 -21.43 18.51
N ARG A 68 -19.75 -21.97 19.38
CA ARG A 68 -19.78 -21.59 20.79
C ARG A 68 -18.79 -22.46 21.55
N VAL A 69 -17.83 -21.84 22.21
CA VAL A 69 -16.86 -22.53 23.05
C VAL A 69 -17.26 -22.34 24.52
N HIS A 70 -17.40 -23.44 25.26
CA HIS A 70 -17.64 -23.42 26.69
C HIS A 70 -16.35 -23.87 27.39
N TYR A 71 -15.78 -23.02 28.21
CA TYR A 71 -14.67 -23.37 29.09
C TYR A 71 -15.25 -24.00 30.37
N MET A 72 -14.95 -25.26 30.58
CA MET A 72 -15.34 -26.00 31.78
C MET A 72 -14.14 -26.09 32.71
N GLN A 73 -14.27 -25.58 33.91
CA GLN A 73 -13.21 -25.54 34.91
C GLN A 73 -13.37 -26.73 35.88
N GLU A 74 -12.34 -27.55 35.98
CA GLU A 74 -12.31 -28.59 37.01
C GLU A 74 -12.06 -27.99 38.37
N THR A 75 -12.88 -28.42 39.33
CA THR A 75 -12.78 -28.02 40.73
C THR A 75 -12.56 -29.28 41.58
N LEU A 76 -11.49 -29.31 42.34
CA LEU A 76 -11.12 -30.42 43.20
C LEU A 76 -11.27 -29.99 44.67
N MET A 77 -11.71 -30.89 45.52
CA MET A 77 -11.85 -30.67 46.95
C MET A 77 -11.08 -31.74 47.74
N CYS A 78 -10.37 -31.34 48.79
CA CYS A 78 -9.67 -32.25 49.65
C CYS A 78 -10.64 -32.91 50.66
N HIS A 79 -10.78 -34.24 50.60
CA HIS A 79 -11.66 -35.01 51.49
C HIS A 79 -11.15 -35.04 52.92
N VAL A 80 -9.81 -35.04 53.15
CA VAL A 80 -9.20 -35.08 54.50
C VAL A 80 -9.45 -33.75 55.20
N CYS A 81 -9.14 -32.61 54.56
CA CYS A 81 -9.40 -31.30 55.14
C CYS A 81 -10.88 -31.06 55.46
N ARG A 82 -11.78 -31.60 54.63
CA ARG A 82 -13.22 -31.51 54.84
C ARG A 82 -13.70 -32.24 56.11
N GLN A 83 -12.99 -33.33 56.52
CA GLN A 83 -13.30 -34.06 57.77
C GLN A 83 -12.83 -33.31 58.99
N GLU A 84 -11.91 -32.38 58.85
CA GLU A 84 -11.32 -31.54 59.92
C GLU A 84 -11.98 -30.13 59.98
N ASP A 85 -13.18 -29.96 59.38
CA ASP A 85 -13.91 -28.67 59.23
C ASP A 85 -13.15 -27.59 58.45
N GLU A 86 -12.05 -27.95 57.72
CA GLU A 86 -11.33 -27.09 56.78
C GLU A 86 -11.68 -27.50 55.37
N THR A 87 -12.06 -26.53 54.50
CA THR A 87 -12.38 -26.83 53.09
C THR A 87 -11.28 -26.27 52.19
N THR A 88 -10.45 -27.15 51.66
CA THR A 88 -9.46 -26.80 50.65
C THR A 88 -9.99 -27.15 49.25
N ILE A 89 -10.17 -26.12 48.44
CA ILE A 89 -10.63 -26.23 47.04
C ILE A 89 -9.53 -25.75 46.11
N VAL A 90 -9.27 -26.51 45.07
CA VAL A 90 -8.34 -26.15 44.00
C VAL A 90 -9.10 -26.13 42.66
N GLU A 91 -8.96 -25.08 41.95
CA GLU A 91 -9.58 -24.90 40.63
C GLU A 91 -8.52 -24.87 39.51
N ALA A 92 -8.81 -25.49 38.37
CA ALA A 92 -7.95 -25.47 37.21
C ALA A 92 -7.81 -24.02 36.68
N LYS A 93 -6.65 -23.68 36.15
CA LYS A 93 -6.45 -22.38 35.50
C LYS A 93 -7.17 -22.37 34.15
N THR A 94 -7.98 -21.35 33.91
CA THR A 94 -8.61 -21.09 32.61
C THR A 94 -7.89 -19.99 31.85
N PRO A 95 -7.89 -20.02 30.49
CA PRO A 95 -7.35 -18.93 29.69
C PRO A 95 -8.04 -17.59 30.02
N THR A 96 -7.25 -16.52 30.13
CA THR A 96 -7.80 -15.18 30.32
C THR A 96 -8.60 -14.74 29.09
N PRO A 97 -9.87 -14.27 29.28
CA PRO A 97 -10.63 -13.77 28.14
C PRO A 97 -10.02 -12.51 27.54
N LEU A 98 -10.11 -12.35 26.22
CA LEU A 98 -9.64 -11.14 25.53
C LEU A 98 -10.32 -9.87 26.07
N LEU A 99 -11.61 -9.97 26.34
CA LEU A 99 -12.47 -8.90 26.84
C LEU A 99 -13.33 -9.45 27.98
N ALA A 100 -13.20 -8.86 29.17
CA ALA A 100 -14.04 -9.25 30.30
C ALA A 100 -15.54 -9.11 29.96
N HIS A 101 -16.34 -10.09 30.39
CA HIS A 101 -17.80 -10.12 30.18
C HIS A 101 -18.24 -10.02 28.72
N SER A 102 -17.43 -10.47 27.79
CA SER A 102 -17.71 -10.45 26.36
C SER A 102 -17.55 -11.86 25.74
N PRO A 103 -18.40 -12.26 24.79
CA PRO A 103 -18.20 -13.48 24.03
C PRO A 103 -17.12 -13.34 22.92
N ALA A 104 -16.41 -12.21 22.86
CA ALA A 104 -15.40 -11.93 21.86
C ALA A 104 -14.15 -12.78 22.10
N SER A 105 -13.90 -13.75 21.24
CA SER A 105 -12.61 -14.44 21.16
C SER A 105 -11.61 -13.61 20.35
N PRO A 106 -10.30 -13.87 20.49
CA PRO A 106 -9.27 -13.26 19.63
C PRO A 106 -9.58 -13.43 18.13
N ASP A 107 -10.00 -14.62 17.71
CA ASP A 107 -10.32 -14.93 16.31
C ASP A 107 -11.50 -14.08 15.80
N MET A 108 -12.54 -13.92 16.62
CA MET A 108 -13.71 -13.13 16.27
C MET A 108 -13.37 -11.66 16.10
N VAL A 109 -12.57 -11.09 17.01
CA VAL A 109 -12.13 -9.70 16.92
C VAL A 109 -11.18 -9.50 15.75
N ALA A 110 -10.23 -10.41 15.54
CA ALA A 110 -9.33 -10.37 14.39
C ALA A 110 -10.11 -10.38 13.06
N MET A 111 -11.17 -11.19 12.95
CA MET A 111 -12.04 -11.18 11.76
C MET A 111 -12.79 -9.86 11.59
N VAL A 112 -13.30 -9.26 12.67
CA VAL A 112 -13.95 -7.93 12.62
C VAL A 112 -12.96 -6.86 12.16
N MET A 113 -11.73 -6.90 12.66
CA MET A 113 -10.65 -5.99 12.28
C MET A 113 -10.25 -6.17 10.81
N TYR A 114 -10.05 -7.41 10.37
CA TYR A 114 -9.73 -7.74 8.98
C TYR A 114 -10.81 -7.24 8.02
N GLN A 115 -12.07 -7.54 8.32
CA GLN A 115 -13.18 -7.07 7.50
C GLN A 115 -13.26 -5.54 7.45
N LYS A 116 -13.01 -4.85 8.57
CA LYS A 116 -13.08 -3.39 8.65
C LYS A 116 -11.91 -2.71 7.93
N SER A 117 -10.68 -3.14 8.21
CA SER A 117 -9.47 -2.45 7.78
C SER A 117 -8.96 -2.92 6.43
N PHE A 118 -9.00 -4.22 6.15
CA PHE A 118 -8.49 -4.79 4.90
C PHE A 118 -9.55 -4.88 3.80
N LEU A 119 -10.76 -5.38 4.14
CA LEU A 119 -11.86 -5.50 3.19
C LEU A 119 -12.73 -4.22 3.08
N HIS A 120 -12.44 -3.19 3.89
CA HIS A 120 -13.19 -1.93 3.93
C HIS A 120 -14.69 -2.08 4.16
N LEU A 121 -15.12 -3.16 4.85
CA LEU A 121 -16.52 -3.39 5.18
C LEU A 121 -16.96 -2.56 6.38
N PRO A 122 -17.96 -1.67 6.25
CA PRO A 122 -18.52 -0.95 7.39
C PRO A 122 -19.11 -1.90 8.43
N PHE A 123 -19.02 -1.57 9.72
CA PHE A 123 -19.57 -2.39 10.81
C PHE A 123 -21.05 -2.75 10.60
N TYR A 124 -21.84 -1.87 9.98
CA TYR A 124 -23.23 -2.15 9.63
C TYR A 124 -23.38 -3.35 8.68
N ARG A 125 -22.52 -3.45 7.65
CA ARG A 125 -22.53 -4.59 6.72
C ARG A 125 -22.04 -5.87 7.41
N GLN A 126 -21.01 -5.75 8.24
CA GLN A 126 -20.53 -6.88 9.04
C GLN A 126 -21.62 -7.41 9.98
N SER A 127 -22.34 -6.51 10.68
CA SER A 127 -23.44 -6.88 11.57
C SER A 127 -24.55 -7.66 10.86
N LYS A 128 -24.89 -7.29 9.61
CA LYS A 128 -25.84 -8.03 8.78
C LYS A 128 -25.33 -9.42 8.41
N ASP A 129 -24.09 -9.51 7.93
CA ASP A 129 -23.46 -10.78 7.56
C ASP A 129 -23.36 -11.75 8.76
N TRP A 130 -23.00 -11.23 9.93
CA TRP A 130 -22.98 -12.02 11.17
C TRP A 130 -24.39 -12.50 11.58
N MET A 131 -25.40 -11.65 11.44
CA MET A 131 -26.78 -12.00 11.74
C MET A 131 -27.29 -13.14 10.83
N GLU A 132 -26.99 -13.11 9.54
CA GLU A 132 -27.34 -14.19 8.60
C GLU A 132 -26.66 -15.52 8.95
N LYS A 133 -25.48 -15.47 9.60
CA LYS A 133 -24.76 -16.64 10.14
C LYS A 133 -25.27 -17.08 11.52
N GLY A 134 -26.34 -16.47 12.03
CA GLY A 134 -26.87 -16.75 13.35
C GLY A 134 -26.11 -16.17 14.53
N VAL A 135 -25.21 -15.21 14.26
CA VAL A 135 -24.36 -14.56 15.28
C VAL A 135 -24.75 -13.09 15.43
N PRO A 136 -25.56 -12.73 16.43
CA PRO A 136 -26.03 -11.36 16.61
C PRO A 136 -24.92 -10.46 17.20
N VAL A 137 -24.11 -9.86 16.35
CA VAL A 137 -23.10 -8.85 16.74
C VAL A 137 -23.57 -7.48 16.25
N PRO A 138 -24.14 -6.64 17.12
CA PRO A 138 -24.50 -5.26 16.76
C PRO A 138 -23.29 -4.46 16.33
N ARG A 139 -23.50 -3.50 15.42
CA ARG A 139 -22.40 -2.64 14.89
C ARG A 139 -21.66 -1.88 16.00
N GLU A 140 -22.38 -1.46 17.03
CA GLU A 140 -21.82 -0.76 18.19
C GLU A 140 -20.89 -1.67 19.02
N THR A 141 -21.26 -2.94 19.13
CA THR A 141 -20.44 -3.97 19.78
C THR A 141 -19.18 -4.25 18.97
N ALA A 142 -19.31 -4.45 17.65
CA ALA A 142 -18.17 -4.65 16.77
C ALA A 142 -17.21 -3.44 16.81
N ALA A 143 -17.73 -2.20 16.79
CA ALA A 143 -16.94 -0.99 16.89
C ALA A 143 -16.20 -0.88 18.24
N ARG A 144 -16.86 -1.23 19.36
CA ARG A 144 -16.25 -1.24 20.70
C ARG A 144 -15.14 -2.29 20.81
N TRP A 145 -15.34 -3.50 20.29
CA TRP A 145 -14.28 -4.50 20.24
C TRP A 145 -13.08 -4.04 19.42
N TYR A 146 -13.36 -3.48 18.24
CA TYR A 146 -12.32 -2.94 17.37
C TYR A 146 -11.50 -1.86 18.07
N ASN A 147 -12.17 -0.84 18.62
CA ASN A 147 -11.49 0.29 19.26
C ASN A 147 -10.70 -0.14 20.51
N TYR A 148 -11.33 -0.93 21.40
CA TYR A 148 -10.66 -1.40 22.61
C TYR A 148 -9.41 -2.23 22.27
N CYS A 149 -9.55 -3.23 21.41
CA CYS A 149 -8.42 -4.09 21.08
C CYS A 149 -7.34 -3.38 20.25
N SER A 150 -7.70 -2.36 19.47
CA SER A 150 -6.71 -1.51 18.79
C SER A 150 -5.88 -0.73 19.80
N LEU A 151 -6.51 -0.12 20.80
CA LEU A 151 -5.82 0.68 21.80
C LEU A 151 -5.00 -0.19 22.78
N GLU A 152 -5.56 -1.31 23.25
CA GLU A 152 -4.93 -2.14 24.27
C GLU A 152 -3.83 -3.05 23.70
N TYR A 153 -4.04 -3.65 22.54
CA TYR A 153 -3.14 -4.68 22.03
C TYR A 153 -2.32 -4.25 20.80
N LEU A 154 -2.82 -3.30 19.98
CA LEU A 154 -2.10 -2.89 18.78
C LEU A 154 -1.28 -1.60 18.99
N SER A 155 -1.64 -0.72 19.94
CA SER A 155 -0.83 0.47 20.23
C SER A 155 0.60 0.15 20.62
N PRO A 156 0.88 -0.85 21.47
CA PRO A 156 2.28 -1.22 21.78
C PRO A 156 3.06 -1.69 20.55
N VAL A 157 2.39 -2.37 19.60
CA VAL A 157 3.00 -2.77 18.32
C VAL A 157 3.29 -1.55 17.46
N TYR A 158 2.34 -0.60 17.41
CA TYR A 158 2.53 0.66 16.68
C TYR A 158 3.74 1.44 17.22
N GLU A 159 3.91 1.54 18.53
CA GLU A 159 5.04 2.22 19.16
C GLU A 159 6.39 1.57 18.79
N VAL A 160 6.47 0.24 18.80
CA VAL A 160 7.67 -0.48 18.35
C VAL A 160 7.92 -0.23 16.87
N MET A 161 6.88 -0.27 16.03
CA MET A 161 7.01 0.04 14.59
C MET A 161 7.46 1.49 14.37
N HIS A 162 7.01 2.44 15.20
CA HIS A 162 7.44 3.83 15.13
C HIS A 162 8.93 3.98 15.46
N GLN A 163 9.41 3.34 16.52
CA GLN A 163 10.83 3.32 16.87
C GLN A 163 11.67 2.69 15.75
N GLU A 164 11.24 1.57 15.20
CA GLU A 164 11.90 0.92 14.06
C GLU A 164 11.87 1.79 12.80
N LEU A 165 10.82 2.57 12.59
CA LEU A 165 10.72 3.51 11.48
C LEU A 165 11.77 4.63 11.65
N LEU A 166 11.86 5.23 12.82
CA LEU A 166 12.83 6.31 13.12
C LEU A 166 14.29 5.83 13.05
N ALA A 167 14.54 4.53 13.22
CA ALA A 167 15.86 3.93 13.08
C ALA A 167 16.26 3.65 11.61
N ARG A 168 15.40 3.98 10.63
CA ARG A 168 15.74 3.84 9.20
C ARG A 168 16.52 5.04 8.70
N GLU A 169 17.31 4.86 7.65
CA GLU A 169 18.12 5.92 7.06
C GLU A 169 17.34 6.80 6.07
N ILE A 170 16.26 6.25 5.48
CA ILE A 170 15.43 6.94 4.50
C ILE A 170 13.96 6.77 4.86
N LEU A 171 13.26 7.90 4.97
CA LEU A 171 11.81 7.94 5.16
C LEU A 171 11.14 8.74 4.05
N HIS A 172 9.87 8.45 3.84
CA HIS A 172 8.96 9.25 3.03
C HIS A 172 7.83 9.77 3.92
N ALA A 173 7.45 11.02 3.73
CA ALA A 173 6.33 11.64 4.42
C ALA A 173 5.42 12.38 3.43
N ASP A 174 4.12 12.27 3.64
CA ASP A 174 3.08 12.99 2.90
C ASP A 174 1.84 13.13 3.79
N GLU A 175 0.92 14.03 3.47
CA GLU A 175 -0.33 14.19 4.19
C GLU A 175 -1.52 14.31 3.24
N VAL A 176 -2.62 13.68 3.63
CA VAL A 176 -3.87 13.68 2.87
C VAL A 176 -4.98 14.30 3.70
N PRO A 177 -5.73 15.31 3.17
CA PRO A 177 -6.87 15.84 3.88
C PRO A 177 -7.97 14.79 4.02
N CYS A 178 -8.52 14.66 5.23
CA CYS A 178 -9.67 13.82 5.51
C CYS A 178 -10.78 14.66 6.19
N GLN A 179 -12.02 14.26 5.96
CA GLN A 179 -13.18 14.90 6.59
C GLN A 179 -13.69 14.04 7.72
N VAL A 180 -13.80 14.62 8.92
CA VAL A 180 -14.38 13.98 10.09
C VAL A 180 -15.65 14.75 10.45
N LEU A 181 -16.83 14.08 10.28
CA LEU A 181 -18.13 14.74 10.41
C LEU A 181 -18.46 15.17 11.86
N HIS A 182 -17.97 14.40 12.84
CA HIS A 182 -18.21 14.64 14.26
C HIS A 182 -16.88 14.70 15.01
N GLU A 183 -16.16 15.79 14.85
CA GLU A 183 -14.92 16.06 15.56
C GLU A 183 -15.19 17.16 16.60
N GLU A 184 -14.81 16.91 17.86
CA GLU A 184 -15.05 17.87 18.94
C GLU A 184 -14.40 19.23 18.65
N GLY A 185 -15.14 20.29 18.85
CA GLY A 185 -14.67 21.66 18.61
C GLY A 185 -14.58 22.08 17.16
N LYS A 186 -15.04 21.26 16.19
CA LYS A 186 -14.95 21.56 14.76
C LYS A 186 -16.28 21.43 14.02
N THR A 187 -16.40 22.16 12.91
CA THR A 187 -17.51 22.01 11.97
C THR A 187 -17.28 20.79 11.07
N ALA A 188 -18.36 20.19 10.58
CA ALA A 188 -18.31 19.04 9.65
C ALA A 188 -17.57 19.34 8.32
N THR A 189 -17.39 20.61 7.97
CA THR A 189 -16.67 21.06 6.77
C THR A 189 -15.17 21.29 7.02
N SER A 190 -14.72 21.24 8.27
CA SER A 190 -13.30 21.38 8.63
C SER A 190 -12.49 20.22 8.07
N LYS A 191 -11.25 20.52 7.67
CA LYS A 191 -10.31 19.51 7.20
C LYS A 191 -9.42 19.05 8.35
N SER A 192 -9.41 17.76 8.59
CA SER A 192 -8.39 17.07 9.36
C SER A 192 -7.43 16.36 8.38
N TYR A 193 -6.34 15.84 8.85
CA TYR A 193 -5.31 15.26 7.99
C TYR A 193 -4.88 13.89 8.51
N MET A 194 -4.64 12.99 7.56
CA MET A 194 -3.93 11.77 7.79
C MET A 194 -2.50 11.95 7.29
N TRP A 195 -1.55 11.96 8.19
CA TRP A 195 -0.14 11.95 7.89
C TRP A 195 0.30 10.52 7.65
N ILE A 196 1.17 10.32 6.68
CA ILE A 196 1.64 9.01 6.27
C ILE A 196 3.16 9.04 6.31
N TYR A 197 3.74 8.10 7.04
CA TYR A 197 5.18 7.92 7.13
C TYR A 197 5.56 6.52 6.68
N LEU A 198 6.52 6.43 5.80
CA LEU A 198 6.89 5.20 5.10
C LEU A 198 8.40 5.03 5.10
N SER A 199 8.90 3.84 5.41
CA SER A 199 10.31 3.52 5.24
C SER A 199 10.72 3.48 3.77
N GLY A 200 11.93 3.94 3.46
CA GLY A 200 12.52 3.81 2.13
C GLY A 200 12.88 2.36 1.78
N THR A 201 13.43 2.18 0.58
CA THR A 201 13.89 0.88 0.10
C THR A 201 15.29 0.58 0.65
N ASP A 202 15.38 -0.19 1.72
CA ASP A 202 16.62 -0.54 2.43
C ASP A 202 16.86 -2.06 2.56
N GLY A 203 16.08 -2.87 1.83
CA GLY A 203 16.13 -4.33 1.89
C GLY A 203 15.45 -4.96 3.12
N LYS A 204 14.96 -4.16 4.06
CA LYS A 204 14.18 -4.62 5.22
C LYS A 204 12.68 -4.58 4.91
N PRO A 205 11.85 -5.30 5.69
CA PRO A 205 10.39 -5.21 5.55
C PRO A 205 9.91 -3.76 5.63
N PRO A 206 9.00 -3.33 4.74
CA PRO A 206 8.50 -1.96 4.74
C PRO A 206 7.66 -1.68 5.98
N ILE A 207 7.81 -0.47 6.52
CA ILE A 207 6.98 0.05 7.61
C ILE A 207 6.17 1.21 7.05
N ILE A 208 4.86 1.19 7.26
CA ILE A 208 3.94 2.27 6.90
C ILE A 208 3.12 2.61 8.14
N LEU A 209 3.22 3.86 8.59
CA LEU A 209 2.47 4.36 9.72
C LEU A 209 1.57 5.52 9.29
N TYR A 210 0.40 5.55 9.90
CA TYR A 210 -0.59 6.61 9.71
C TYR A 210 -0.77 7.35 11.03
N ASP A 211 -0.71 8.68 10.96
CA ASP A 211 -0.93 9.55 12.12
C ASP A 211 -2.08 10.52 11.81
N TYR A 212 -3.19 10.37 12.50
CA TYR A 212 -4.34 11.27 12.38
C TYR A 212 -4.11 12.53 13.19
N ARG A 213 -4.28 13.68 12.53
CA ARG A 213 -4.19 14.99 13.20
C ARG A 213 -5.37 15.90 12.83
N PRO A 214 -5.85 16.70 13.78
CA PRO A 214 -7.00 17.56 13.55
C PRO A 214 -6.70 18.76 12.63
N GLY A 215 -5.50 18.92 12.12
CA GLY A 215 -5.09 20.01 11.25
C GLY A 215 -3.81 19.72 10.49
N ARG A 216 -3.32 20.76 9.79
CA ARG A 216 -2.07 20.71 9.03
C ARG A 216 -1.02 21.62 9.69
N SER A 217 -0.86 21.52 11.04
CA SER A 217 0.24 22.21 11.70
C SER A 217 1.57 21.53 11.37
N GLY A 218 2.59 22.33 11.12
CA GLY A 218 3.96 21.83 10.93
C GLY A 218 4.57 21.20 12.18
N ASP A 219 3.96 21.38 13.33
CA ASP A 219 4.43 20.80 14.59
C ASP A 219 4.17 19.28 14.64
N TYR A 220 3.15 18.79 13.92
CA TYR A 220 2.82 17.36 13.88
C TYR A 220 3.93 16.49 13.28
N PRO A 221 4.47 16.78 12.07
CA PRO A 221 5.59 16.00 11.55
C PRO A 221 6.87 16.20 12.37
N ILE A 222 7.10 17.35 13.00
CA ILE A 222 8.25 17.57 13.88
C ILE A 222 8.15 16.67 15.11
N GLU A 223 6.96 16.60 15.75
CA GLU A 223 6.71 15.71 16.88
C GLU A 223 6.89 14.24 16.50
N PHE A 224 6.27 13.82 15.38
CA PHE A 224 6.31 12.43 14.95
C PHE A 224 7.72 11.96 14.56
N LEU A 225 8.48 12.82 13.88
CA LEU A 225 9.83 12.50 13.39
C LEU A 225 10.93 12.91 14.38
N HIS A 226 10.56 13.24 15.62
CA HIS A 226 11.55 13.60 16.65
C HIS A 226 12.57 12.47 16.86
N GLY A 227 13.85 12.82 16.73
CA GLY A 227 14.96 11.87 16.83
C GLY A 227 15.31 11.11 15.54
N PHE A 228 14.57 11.31 14.45
CA PHE A 228 14.97 10.80 13.14
C PHE A 228 16.14 11.61 12.60
N THR A 229 17.15 10.90 12.11
CA THR A 229 18.30 11.49 11.40
C THR A 229 18.48 10.71 10.10
N GLY A 230 18.53 11.39 8.96
CA GLY A 230 18.66 10.71 7.68
C GLY A 230 18.03 11.49 6.54
N MET A 231 17.63 10.80 5.49
CA MET A 231 16.97 11.40 4.33
C MET A 231 15.46 11.32 4.46
N LEU A 232 14.78 12.47 4.37
CA LEU A 232 13.33 12.55 4.37
C LEU A 232 12.83 13.00 3.00
N GLN A 233 12.21 12.08 2.27
CA GLN A 233 11.53 12.42 1.02
C GLN A 233 10.12 12.89 1.30
N CYS A 234 9.82 14.13 0.90
CA CYS A 234 8.53 14.77 1.15
C CYS A 234 8.12 15.68 -0.02
N ASP A 235 6.97 16.32 0.09
CA ASP A 235 6.60 17.43 -0.79
C ASP A 235 7.33 18.72 -0.40
N GLY A 236 7.01 19.80 -1.09
CA GLY A 236 7.57 21.14 -0.78
C GLY A 236 6.88 21.86 0.40
N TYR A 237 6.24 21.14 1.33
CA TYR A 237 5.63 21.78 2.49
C TYR A 237 6.71 22.30 3.45
N SER A 238 6.66 23.59 3.77
CA SER A 238 7.72 24.30 4.53
C SER A 238 7.96 23.74 5.93
N ALA A 239 7.00 23.03 6.51
CA ALA A 239 7.13 22.47 7.84
C ALA A 239 8.24 21.40 7.94
N TYR A 240 8.45 20.62 6.89
CA TYR A 240 9.51 19.63 6.87
C TYR A 240 10.91 20.26 6.99
N GLY A 241 11.08 21.51 6.50
CA GLY A 241 12.33 22.26 6.64
C GLY A 241 12.67 22.70 8.08
N ARG A 242 11.75 22.50 9.04
CA ARG A 242 11.97 22.79 10.46
C ARG A 242 12.46 21.56 11.25
N ILE A 243 12.53 20.40 10.62
CA ILE A 243 13.03 19.17 11.25
C ILE A 243 14.54 19.23 11.23
N GLU A 244 15.15 19.17 12.41
CA GLU A 244 16.60 19.25 12.58
C GLU A 244 17.29 17.95 12.18
N ASP A 245 18.55 18.01 11.78
CA ASP A 245 19.42 16.87 11.46
C ASP A 245 18.93 15.94 10.33
N VAL A 246 18.07 16.47 9.42
CA VAL A 246 17.47 15.71 8.33
C VAL A 246 17.88 16.28 6.97
N VAL A 247 18.28 15.43 6.05
CA VAL A 247 18.49 15.78 4.64
C VAL A 247 17.16 15.66 3.90
N LEU A 248 16.57 16.81 3.55
CA LEU A 248 15.32 16.82 2.79
C LEU A 248 15.54 16.43 1.33
N VAL A 249 14.66 15.57 0.82
CA VAL A 249 14.57 15.18 -0.60
C VAL A 249 13.20 15.56 -1.10
N CYS A 250 13.12 16.61 -1.91
CA CYS A 250 11.83 17.03 -2.46
C CYS A 250 11.39 16.10 -3.59
N CYS A 251 10.12 15.70 -3.55
CA CYS A 251 9.55 14.76 -4.51
C CYS A 251 9.45 15.37 -5.92
N LEU A 252 10.17 14.79 -6.88
CA LEU A 252 10.16 15.23 -8.29
C LEU A 252 8.75 15.13 -8.92
N ALA A 253 7.92 14.16 -8.49
CA ALA A 253 6.54 14.03 -8.96
C ALA A 253 5.69 15.27 -8.62
N HIS A 254 5.92 15.91 -7.47
CA HIS A 254 5.26 17.17 -7.12
C HIS A 254 5.73 18.32 -8.01
N CYS A 255 7.01 18.42 -8.31
CA CYS A 255 7.55 19.38 -9.27
C CYS A 255 6.92 19.18 -10.66
N ARG A 256 6.93 17.95 -11.17
CA ARG A 256 6.29 17.58 -12.44
C ARG A 256 4.81 17.97 -12.46
N ARG A 257 4.08 17.70 -11.38
CA ARG A 257 2.65 18.04 -11.26
C ARG A 257 2.42 19.54 -11.41
N LYS A 258 3.28 20.41 -10.82
CA LYS A 258 3.16 21.85 -10.97
C LYS A 258 3.27 22.31 -12.42
N PHE A 259 4.24 21.78 -13.17
CA PHE A 259 4.36 22.06 -14.60
C PHE A 259 3.18 21.49 -15.39
N PHE A 260 2.73 20.28 -15.09
CA PHE A 260 1.59 19.64 -15.75
C PHE A 260 0.27 20.44 -15.54
N GLU A 261 0.04 20.96 -14.36
CA GLU A 261 -1.12 21.81 -14.05
C GLU A 261 -1.09 23.15 -14.80
N ALA A 262 0.10 23.60 -15.20
CA ALA A 262 0.28 24.81 -16.02
C ALA A 262 0.02 24.56 -17.52
N VAL A 263 -0.01 23.30 -17.98
CA VAL A 263 -0.36 22.95 -19.35
C VAL A 263 -1.87 23.20 -19.58
N PRO A 264 -2.27 23.82 -20.70
CA PRO A 264 -3.67 24.01 -21.03
C PRO A 264 -4.45 22.67 -21.08
N LYS A 265 -5.66 22.64 -20.53
CA LYS A 265 -6.46 21.40 -20.40
C LYS A 265 -6.63 20.62 -21.71
N ALA A 266 -6.78 21.31 -22.83
CA ALA A 266 -6.90 20.70 -24.15
C ALA A 266 -5.65 19.88 -24.54
N ARG A 267 -4.45 20.30 -24.12
CA ARG A 267 -3.18 19.64 -24.40
C ARG A 267 -2.80 18.58 -23.35
N GLN A 268 -3.29 18.70 -22.11
CA GLN A 268 -3.05 17.70 -21.04
C GLN A 268 -3.49 16.28 -21.43
N LYS A 269 -4.60 16.16 -22.18
CA LYS A 269 -5.10 14.84 -22.64
C LYS A 269 -4.12 14.17 -23.60
N LYS A 270 -3.48 14.94 -24.47
CA LYS A 270 -2.46 14.45 -25.41
C LYS A 270 -1.21 13.99 -24.65
N LEU A 271 -0.74 14.76 -23.69
CA LEU A 271 0.40 14.39 -22.84
C LEU A 271 0.16 13.10 -22.04
N LYS A 272 -1.03 12.91 -21.45
CA LYS A 272 -1.38 11.66 -20.75
C LYS A 272 -1.38 10.44 -21.68
N LEU A 273 -1.76 10.60 -22.94
CA LEU A 273 -1.73 9.50 -23.91
C LEU A 273 -0.30 9.14 -24.34
N LEU A 274 0.60 10.13 -24.40
CA LEU A 274 2.01 9.91 -24.66
C LEU A 274 2.69 9.20 -23.51
N ASP A 275 2.41 9.57 -22.26
CA ASP A 275 2.91 8.89 -21.03
C ASP A 275 2.53 7.38 -20.98
N ILE A 276 1.43 6.98 -21.64
CA ILE A 276 0.95 5.59 -21.64
C ILE A 276 1.54 4.76 -22.80
N ASN A 277 1.81 5.37 -23.94
CA ASN A 277 2.09 4.64 -25.18
C ASN A 277 3.55 4.66 -25.67
N SER A 278 4.41 5.54 -25.14
CA SER A 278 5.79 5.64 -25.62
C SER A 278 6.78 5.94 -24.49
N GLU A 279 7.25 4.89 -23.83
CA GLU A 279 8.34 5.00 -22.85
C GLU A 279 9.66 5.49 -23.49
N GLN A 280 9.84 5.31 -24.78
CA GLN A 280 11.05 5.68 -25.50
C GLN A 280 11.01 7.08 -26.14
N GLU A 281 9.87 7.55 -26.64
CA GLU A 281 9.76 8.85 -27.31
C GLU A 281 9.78 10.08 -26.37
N LEU A 282 9.50 9.86 -25.08
CA LEU A 282 9.54 10.94 -24.07
C LEU A 282 10.90 11.11 -23.38
N ALA A 283 11.80 10.16 -23.57
CA ALA A 283 13.13 10.14 -22.96
C ALA A 283 14.18 10.91 -23.78
N GLU A 284 14.01 11.00 -25.08
CA GLU A 284 14.86 11.84 -25.91
C GLU A 284 14.23 13.24 -25.99
N PRO A 285 14.92 14.30 -25.48
CA PRO A 285 14.55 15.64 -25.88
C PRO A 285 14.71 15.68 -27.40
N PRO A 286 13.77 16.27 -28.14
CA PRO A 286 13.99 16.49 -29.55
C PRO A 286 15.31 17.24 -29.74
N GLN A 287 16.31 16.54 -30.22
CA GLN A 287 17.61 17.14 -30.54
C GLN A 287 17.37 18.11 -31.69
N GLY A 288 17.29 19.43 -31.37
CA GLY A 288 17.44 20.51 -32.34
C GLY A 288 16.59 20.45 -33.62
N THR A 289 15.47 19.72 -33.60
CA THR A 289 14.55 19.66 -34.77
C THR A 289 13.51 20.79 -34.64
N ALA A 290 12.97 21.23 -35.78
CA ALA A 290 11.97 22.30 -35.85
C ALA A 290 10.72 22.08 -34.96
N GLU A 291 10.54 20.90 -34.36
CA GLU A 291 9.46 20.55 -33.43
C GLU A 291 9.66 21.11 -32.00
N ASP A 292 10.89 21.40 -31.58
CA ASP A 292 11.18 22.03 -30.28
C ASP A 292 10.57 23.45 -30.15
N SER A 293 10.31 24.09 -31.29
CA SER A 293 9.67 25.42 -31.36
C SER A 293 8.17 25.41 -31.02
N PHE A 294 7.54 24.24 -30.89
CA PHE A 294 6.10 24.10 -30.65
C PHE A 294 5.72 23.68 -29.23
N LEU A 295 6.69 23.29 -28.38
CA LEU A 295 6.42 22.96 -26.99
C LEU A 295 6.19 24.21 -26.16
N LEU A 296 5.09 24.25 -25.40
CA LEU A 296 4.88 25.29 -24.40
C LEU A 296 5.92 25.16 -23.28
N PRO A 297 6.32 26.25 -22.61
CA PRO A 297 7.21 26.18 -21.47
C PRO A 297 6.76 25.18 -20.38
N SER A 298 5.45 25.10 -20.11
CA SER A 298 4.89 24.12 -19.19
C SER A 298 5.08 22.68 -19.64
N GLU A 299 4.99 22.39 -20.93
CA GLU A 299 5.22 21.05 -21.51
C GLU A 299 6.71 20.68 -21.47
N LYS A 300 7.59 21.66 -21.74
CA LYS A 300 9.03 21.47 -21.64
C LYS A 300 9.46 21.14 -20.19
N GLY A 301 8.85 21.79 -19.18
CA GLY A 301 9.08 21.44 -17.78
C GLY A 301 8.65 20.02 -17.43
N VAL A 302 7.51 19.55 -17.97
CA VAL A 302 7.07 18.15 -17.83
C VAL A 302 8.07 17.20 -18.50
N ALA A 303 8.57 17.52 -19.69
CA ALA A 303 9.53 16.71 -20.42
C ALA A 303 10.86 16.54 -19.67
N PHE A 304 11.41 17.59 -19.04
CA PHE A 304 12.58 17.48 -18.17
C PHE A 304 12.36 16.52 -17.00
N CYS A 305 11.24 16.65 -16.30
CA CYS A 305 10.92 15.74 -15.21
C CYS A 305 10.77 14.29 -15.71
N ASN A 306 10.11 14.07 -16.86
CA ASN A 306 9.98 12.75 -17.48
C ASN A 306 11.33 12.14 -17.85
N ARG A 307 12.29 12.95 -18.33
CA ARG A 307 13.66 12.51 -18.65
C ARG A 307 14.36 11.98 -17.38
N LEU A 308 14.23 12.66 -16.24
CA LEU A 308 14.79 12.21 -14.97
C LEU A 308 14.11 10.92 -14.50
N PHE A 309 12.77 10.81 -14.57
CA PHE A 309 12.07 9.55 -14.26
C PHE A 309 12.47 8.39 -15.18
N TYR A 310 12.76 8.67 -16.43
CA TYR A 310 13.25 7.65 -17.35
C TYR A 310 14.63 7.13 -16.92
N MET A 311 15.57 8.00 -16.55
CA MET A 311 16.86 7.59 -16.02
C MET A 311 16.70 6.72 -14.77
N GLU A 312 15.84 7.14 -13.85
CA GLU A 312 15.52 6.36 -12.65
C GLU A 312 14.97 4.96 -12.94
N ARG A 313 14.13 4.81 -13.97
CA ARG A 313 13.66 3.49 -14.42
C ARG A 313 14.77 2.62 -14.96
N LEU A 314 15.72 3.17 -15.71
CA LEU A 314 16.88 2.43 -16.19
C LEU A 314 17.76 1.91 -15.04
N TYR A 315 17.83 2.67 -13.95
CA TYR A 315 18.67 2.32 -12.79
C TYR A 315 17.96 1.47 -11.74
N LYS A 316 16.68 1.21 -11.91
CA LYS A 316 15.83 0.56 -10.90
C LYS A 316 16.38 -0.77 -10.38
N GLU A 317 16.91 -1.60 -11.28
CA GLU A 317 17.42 -2.94 -10.97
C GLU A 317 18.90 -2.96 -10.56
N LEU A 318 19.60 -1.80 -10.61
CA LEU A 318 21.00 -1.70 -10.21
C LEU A 318 21.16 -1.77 -8.69
N PRO A 319 22.29 -2.32 -8.20
CA PRO A 319 22.68 -2.20 -6.81
C PRO A 319 22.76 -0.73 -6.36
N GLN A 320 22.55 -0.48 -5.07
CA GLN A 320 22.47 0.86 -4.50
C GLN A 320 23.67 1.76 -4.88
N GLU A 321 24.89 1.30 -4.68
CA GLU A 321 26.09 2.09 -4.96
C GLU A 321 26.25 2.36 -6.45
N GLU A 322 25.97 1.38 -7.30
CA GLU A 322 26.03 1.54 -8.74
C GLU A 322 24.96 2.52 -9.24
N ARG A 323 23.75 2.45 -8.66
CA ARG A 323 22.68 3.41 -8.95
C ARG A 323 23.08 4.83 -8.55
N LYS A 324 23.67 5.02 -7.36
CA LYS A 324 24.19 6.30 -6.90
C LYS A 324 25.24 6.85 -7.89
N GLN A 325 26.19 6.01 -8.29
CA GLN A 325 27.22 6.39 -9.23
C GLN A 325 26.62 6.82 -10.58
N LYS A 326 25.69 6.04 -11.12
CA LYS A 326 25.01 6.36 -12.40
C LYS A 326 24.23 7.66 -12.33
N ARG A 327 23.52 7.93 -11.26
CA ARG A 327 22.84 9.21 -11.02
C ARG A 327 23.83 10.37 -11.08
N GLN A 328 24.95 10.25 -10.36
CA GLN A 328 25.97 11.31 -10.28
C GLN A 328 26.72 11.51 -11.60
N GLU A 329 26.84 10.49 -12.43
CA GLU A 329 27.47 10.60 -13.75
C GLU A 329 26.57 11.27 -14.79
N THR A 330 25.27 11.04 -14.77
CA THR A 330 24.38 11.35 -15.89
C THR A 330 23.36 12.46 -15.62
N GLU A 331 22.77 12.48 -14.42
CA GLU A 331 21.64 13.37 -14.14
C GLU A 331 22.02 14.82 -13.84
N PRO A 332 23.22 15.17 -13.31
CA PRO A 332 23.62 16.56 -13.16
C PRO A 332 23.60 17.37 -14.45
N ALA A 333 23.88 16.75 -15.59
CA ALA A 333 23.80 17.42 -16.89
C ALA A 333 22.34 17.78 -17.22
N ILE A 334 21.36 16.88 -16.96
CA ILE A 334 19.93 17.13 -17.16
C ILE A 334 19.45 18.25 -16.24
N TRP A 335 19.87 18.23 -14.97
CA TRP A 335 19.55 19.29 -14.02
C TRP A 335 20.14 20.64 -14.42
N ASN A 336 21.37 20.69 -14.92
CA ASN A 336 21.98 21.93 -15.40
C ASN A 336 21.24 22.50 -16.60
N GLU A 337 20.84 21.66 -17.57
CA GLU A 337 20.01 22.09 -18.71
C GLU A 337 18.66 22.63 -18.20
N PHE A 338 18.02 21.96 -17.22
CA PHE A 338 16.77 22.38 -16.64
C PHE A 338 16.86 23.75 -15.96
N TRP A 339 17.89 23.96 -15.11
CA TRP A 339 18.08 25.22 -14.40
C TRP A 339 18.40 26.35 -15.35
N THR A 340 19.32 26.15 -16.31
CA THR A 340 19.65 27.14 -17.32
C THR A 340 18.42 27.55 -18.14
N TRP A 341 17.61 26.56 -18.51
CA TRP A 341 16.37 26.84 -19.23
C TRP A 341 15.38 27.61 -18.35
N LEU A 342 15.18 27.24 -17.07
CA LEU A 342 14.27 27.95 -16.17
C LEU A 342 14.63 29.42 -15.99
N GLU A 343 15.92 29.75 -15.95
CA GLU A 343 16.44 31.11 -15.85
C GLU A 343 16.09 31.97 -17.08
N THR A 344 15.78 31.37 -18.21
CA THR A 344 15.35 32.09 -19.43
C THR A 344 13.84 32.43 -19.44
N LEU A 345 13.07 31.93 -18.47
CA LEU A 345 11.63 32.08 -18.46
C LEU A 345 11.20 33.36 -17.73
N GLU A 346 10.31 34.10 -18.39
CA GLU A 346 9.59 35.25 -17.81
C GLU A 346 8.09 34.94 -17.74
N PRO A 347 7.62 34.12 -16.80
CA PRO A 347 6.21 33.75 -16.72
C PRO A 347 5.36 34.93 -16.25
N ALA A 348 4.15 35.07 -16.79
CA ALA A 348 3.21 36.10 -16.35
C ALA A 348 2.90 35.96 -14.85
N GLY A 349 2.84 37.08 -14.15
CA GLY A 349 2.57 37.14 -12.71
C GLY A 349 1.24 36.47 -12.33
N GLY A 350 1.23 35.67 -11.26
CA GLY A 350 0.09 34.90 -10.77
C GLY A 350 -0.26 33.66 -11.61
N SER A 351 0.45 33.42 -12.73
CA SER A 351 0.18 32.27 -13.59
C SER A 351 0.55 30.93 -12.92
N LYS A 352 -0.02 29.82 -13.44
CA LYS A 352 0.36 28.49 -12.99
C LYS A 352 1.80 28.15 -13.35
N LEU A 353 2.30 28.69 -14.47
CA LEU A 353 3.68 28.49 -14.88
C LEU A 353 4.64 29.18 -13.90
N GLU A 354 4.34 30.41 -13.49
CA GLU A 354 5.13 31.11 -12.46
C GLU A 354 5.19 30.30 -11.15
N LYS A 355 4.05 29.75 -10.71
CA LYS A 355 4.01 28.91 -9.51
C LYS A 355 4.86 27.62 -9.67
N ALA A 356 4.92 27.05 -10.86
CA ALA A 356 5.77 25.89 -11.13
C ALA A 356 7.26 26.24 -11.12
N VAL A 357 7.63 27.37 -11.74
CA VAL A 357 9.00 27.89 -11.78
C VAL A 357 9.46 28.25 -10.36
N ASN A 358 8.67 29.01 -9.62
CA ASN A 358 8.99 29.38 -8.24
C ASN A 358 9.13 28.15 -7.33
N TYR A 359 8.25 27.13 -7.51
CA TYR A 359 8.36 25.87 -6.78
C TYR A 359 9.72 25.20 -7.06
N ALA A 360 10.12 25.09 -8.33
CA ALA A 360 11.39 24.48 -8.71
C ALA A 360 12.58 25.23 -8.09
N PHE A 361 12.63 26.56 -8.19
CA PHE A 361 13.71 27.37 -7.61
C PHE A 361 13.76 27.29 -6.07
N ASN A 362 12.61 27.35 -5.40
CA ASN A 362 12.55 27.28 -3.94
C ASN A 362 13.02 25.91 -3.40
N HIS A 363 12.98 24.88 -4.23
CA HIS A 363 13.38 23.52 -3.86
C HIS A 363 14.57 23.00 -4.65
N LYS A 364 15.39 23.90 -5.24
CA LYS A 364 16.52 23.53 -6.11
C LYS A 364 17.45 22.49 -5.48
N GLU A 365 17.94 22.76 -4.28
CA GLU A 365 18.84 21.85 -3.56
C GLU A 365 18.13 20.55 -3.16
N THR A 366 16.96 20.65 -2.57
CA THR A 366 16.21 19.49 -2.07
C THR A 366 15.70 18.58 -3.17
N LEU A 367 15.44 19.12 -4.39
CA LEU A 367 15.11 18.31 -5.57
C LEU A 367 16.29 17.47 -6.06
N MET A 368 17.52 17.92 -5.83
CA MET A 368 18.74 17.23 -6.26
C MET A 368 19.33 16.31 -5.17
N ASN A 369 18.89 16.41 -3.93
CA ASN A 369 19.47 15.64 -2.82
C ASN A 369 19.32 14.11 -2.96
N TYR A 370 18.39 13.62 -3.77
CA TYR A 370 18.29 12.17 -4.04
C TYR A 370 19.54 11.61 -4.76
N LEU A 371 20.33 12.45 -5.41
CA LEU A 371 21.60 12.07 -6.03
C LEU A 371 22.66 11.65 -5.00
N LEU A 372 22.45 11.99 -3.73
CA LEU A 372 23.39 11.67 -2.65
C LEU A 372 23.29 10.19 -2.20
N ASP A 373 22.18 9.50 -2.52
CA ASP A 373 21.95 8.12 -2.10
C ASP A 373 21.26 7.32 -3.21
N GLY A 374 21.69 6.08 -3.43
CA GLY A 374 21.12 5.21 -4.44
C GLY A 374 19.77 4.57 -4.07
N ARG A 375 19.35 4.65 -2.80
CA ARG A 375 18.07 4.09 -2.30
C ARG A 375 16.92 5.11 -2.35
N SER A 376 17.24 6.41 -2.15
CA SER A 376 16.25 7.46 -2.31
C SER A 376 15.83 7.50 -3.78
N GLY A 377 14.56 7.38 -4.09
CA GLY A 377 14.09 7.37 -5.46
C GLY A 377 12.73 8.01 -5.57
N SER A 378 12.53 8.81 -6.62
CA SER A 378 11.21 9.29 -6.97
C SER A 378 10.36 8.10 -7.44
N LYS A 379 9.45 7.63 -6.58
CA LYS A 379 8.35 6.75 -7.03
C LYS A 379 7.36 7.60 -7.81
N GLU A 380 6.99 7.14 -9.01
CA GLU A 380 5.83 7.65 -9.75
C GLU A 380 4.54 7.47 -8.95
#